data_3f8420fd6e88fe6294d2b2c58e038143
#
_entry.id   3f8420fd6e88fe6294d2b2c58e038143
#
_cell.length_a   1.000
_cell.length_b   1.000
_cell.length_c   1.000
_cell.angle_alpha   90.00
_cell.angle_beta   90.00
_cell.angle_gamma   90.00
#
_symmetry.space_group_name_H-M   'P 1'
#
loop_
_entity.id
_entity.type
_entity.pdbx_description
1 polymer ?
#
loop_
_entity_poly.entity_id
_entity_poly.type
_entity_poly.pdbx_seq_one_letter_code
_entity_poly.pdbx_strand_id
1 'polypeptide(L)'
;MKADKTIATYRRMRMQPLWRLLASDNGPTVIGLLQSHLYESDRSLPASIFHERISRDLEDLRAQGEDFPQTAQAYVAGWLADGYLERRYPPGATEEEYELSTAAVEAIRFVSGLEQPHSAATESRLTLVIEALARLADDTDTDKFRRIDRLLAKQARIDKEIDAIQKGQMRVLPHATALERTREIVTLADGLAGDFRRVRDQFDHLNRDLRARIMDNDGSRGEVLD
;
A
#
# COMPACT_ATOMS: atom_id res chain seq x y z
N MET A 1 33.36 7.53 -2.01
CA MET A 1 33.17 6.18 -2.63
C MET A 1 31.68 5.82 -2.61
N LYS A 2 31.15 5.16 -3.66
CA LYS A 2 29.69 4.94 -3.79
C LYS A 2 29.13 4.02 -2.68
N ALA A 3 29.86 2.98 -2.30
CA ALA A 3 29.42 2.00 -1.29
C ALA A 3 29.17 2.63 0.07
N ASP A 4 30.02 3.54 0.53
CA ASP A 4 29.89 4.16 1.87
C ASP A 4 28.60 4.98 1.99
N LYS A 5 28.24 5.74 0.93
CA LYS A 5 26.97 6.49 0.89
C LYS A 5 25.76 5.56 0.94
N THR A 6 25.82 4.45 0.20
CA THR A 6 24.73 3.45 0.16
C THR A 6 24.58 2.78 1.53
N ILE A 7 25.68 2.38 2.16
CA ILE A 7 25.68 1.78 3.51
C ILE A 7 25.09 2.77 4.55
N ALA A 8 25.53 4.04 4.51
CA ALA A 8 24.99 5.06 5.41
C ALA A 8 23.49 5.27 5.21
N THR A 9 23.01 5.22 3.96
CA THR A 9 21.59 5.30 3.63
C THR A 9 20.81 4.13 4.21
N TYR A 10 21.28 2.89 4.02
CA TYR A 10 20.61 1.72 4.55
C TYR A 10 20.63 1.64 6.08
N ARG A 11 21.70 2.12 6.73
CA ARG A 11 21.73 2.25 8.20
C ARG A 11 20.65 3.19 8.72
N ARG A 12 20.36 4.30 8.02
CA ARG A 12 19.23 5.19 8.36
C ARG A 12 17.89 4.52 8.10
N MET A 13 17.76 3.84 6.96
CA MET A 13 16.52 3.12 6.62
C MET A 13 16.20 2.00 7.61
N ARG A 14 17.21 1.37 8.22
CA ARG A 14 16.99 0.35 9.24
C ARG A 14 16.25 0.89 10.48
N MET A 15 16.30 2.20 10.73
CA MET A 15 15.55 2.84 11.81
C MET A 15 14.09 3.14 11.46
N GLN A 16 13.71 2.97 10.19
CA GLN A 16 12.32 3.15 9.74
C GLN A 16 11.42 2.02 10.24
N PRO A 17 10.13 2.30 10.54
CA PRO A 17 9.19 1.32 11.07
C PRO A 17 9.11 0.04 10.23
N LEU A 18 9.05 0.14 8.91
CA LEU A 18 9.03 -1.00 7.99
C LEU A 18 10.20 -1.97 8.25
N TRP A 19 11.42 -1.47 8.25
CA TRP A 19 12.60 -2.32 8.42
C TRP A 19 12.71 -2.84 9.85
N ARG A 20 12.34 -2.03 10.85
CA ARG A 20 12.31 -2.46 12.25
C ARG A 20 11.34 -3.63 12.45
N LEU A 21 10.13 -3.56 11.87
CA LEU A 21 9.13 -4.62 11.95
C LEU A 21 9.64 -5.91 11.31
N LEU A 22 10.18 -5.83 10.08
CA LEU A 22 10.72 -7.00 9.37
C LEU A 22 11.97 -7.61 10.03
N ALA A 23 12.73 -6.82 10.79
CA ALA A 23 13.97 -7.25 11.44
C ALA A 23 13.79 -7.56 12.94
N SER A 24 12.58 -7.48 13.48
CA SER A 24 12.31 -7.81 14.88
C SER A 24 12.11 -9.31 15.07
N ASP A 25 12.57 -9.86 16.20
CA ASP A 25 12.42 -11.27 16.52
C ASP A 25 10.94 -11.69 16.57
N ASN A 26 10.06 -10.80 17.05
CA ASN A 26 8.62 -11.00 17.09
C ASN A 26 7.90 -10.55 15.80
N GLY A 27 8.66 -10.14 14.78
CA GLY A 27 8.12 -9.63 13.51
C GLY A 27 7.07 -10.54 12.89
N PRO A 28 7.31 -11.85 12.72
CA PRO A 28 6.34 -12.78 12.15
C PRO A 28 5.00 -12.76 12.89
N THR A 29 5.03 -12.83 14.22
CA THR A 29 3.81 -12.84 15.05
C THR A 29 3.09 -11.49 14.99
N VAL A 30 3.81 -10.37 15.11
CA VAL A 30 3.22 -9.03 15.01
C VAL A 30 2.58 -8.81 13.63
N ILE A 31 3.27 -9.19 12.55
CA ILE A 31 2.73 -9.09 11.19
C ILE A 31 1.47 -9.94 11.05
N GLY A 32 1.48 -11.18 11.54
CA GLY A 32 0.32 -12.08 11.48
C GLY A 32 -0.89 -11.53 12.23
N LEU A 33 -0.71 -11.02 13.45
CA LEU A 33 -1.78 -10.40 14.25
C LEU A 33 -2.34 -9.15 13.56
N LEU A 34 -1.48 -8.26 13.09
CA LEU A 34 -1.89 -7.06 12.39
C LEU A 34 -2.60 -7.36 11.06
N GLN A 35 -2.12 -8.37 10.33
CA GLN A 35 -2.74 -8.82 9.08
C GLN A 35 -4.14 -9.35 9.30
N SER A 36 -4.33 -10.27 10.24
CA SER A 36 -5.62 -10.91 10.47
C SER A 36 -6.71 -9.94 10.94
N HIS A 37 -6.35 -8.94 11.75
CA HIS A 37 -7.34 -8.03 12.35
C HIS A 37 -7.58 -6.74 11.56
N LEU A 38 -6.54 -6.18 10.91
CA LEU A 38 -6.61 -4.84 10.30
C LEU A 38 -6.31 -4.82 8.81
N TYR A 39 -5.85 -5.92 8.21
CA TYR A 39 -5.58 -5.98 6.78
C TYR A 39 -6.63 -6.79 6.02
N GLU A 40 -7.01 -7.95 6.53
CA GLU A 40 -7.93 -8.87 5.88
C GLU A 40 -9.40 -8.66 6.27
N SER A 41 -9.66 -8.29 7.55
CA SER A 41 -11.01 -8.17 8.08
C SER A 41 -11.53 -6.74 8.06
N ASP A 42 -10.95 -5.89 8.87
CA ASP A 42 -11.42 -4.51 9.10
C ASP A 42 -10.27 -3.53 8.82
N ARG A 43 -10.57 -2.39 8.20
CA ARG A 43 -9.51 -1.38 7.93
C ARG A 43 -9.17 -0.54 9.15
N SER A 44 -10.11 -0.40 10.07
CA SER A 44 -9.93 0.22 11.38
C SER A 44 -10.80 -0.49 12.42
N LEU A 45 -10.37 -0.51 13.66
CA LEU A 45 -11.09 -1.08 14.78
C LEU A 45 -11.08 -0.13 15.98
N PRO A 46 -12.21 0.00 16.71
CA PRO A 46 -12.26 0.66 18.00
C PRO A 46 -11.22 0.06 18.95
N ALA A 47 -10.58 0.92 19.76
CA ALA A 47 -9.49 0.51 20.65
C ALA A 47 -9.87 -0.63 21.59
N SER A 48 -11.08 -0.57 22.15
CA SER A 48 -11.61 -1.61 23.06
C SER A 48 -11.69 -2.98 22.37
N ILE A 49 -12.26 -3.01 21.15
CA ILE A 49 -12.43 -4.23 20.36
C ILE A 49 -11.06 -4.78 19.93
N PHE A 50 -10.16 -3.92 19.49
CA PHE A 50 -8.83 -4.35 19.09
C PHE A 50 -8.04 -4.96 20.23
N HIS A 51 -8.06 -4.31 21.43
CA HIS A 51 -7.42 -4.85 22.61
C HIS A 51 -8.00 -6.21 23.04
N GLU A 52 -9.33 -6.39 22.97
CA GLU A 52 -9.98 -7.66 23.29
C GLU A 52 -9.52 -8.77 22.33
N ARG A 53 -9.52 -8.51 21.02
CA ARG A 53 -9.08 -9.48 20.01
C ARG A 53 -7.62 -9.86 20.21
N ILE A 54 -6.72 -8.89 20.38
CA ILE A 54 -5.29 -9.13 20.64
C ILE A 54 -5.08 -9.88 21.96
N SER A 55 -5.87 -9.59 23.01
CA SER A 55 -5.74 -10.33 24.28
C SER A 55 -6.03 -11.81 24.10
N ARG A 56 -7.08 -12.14 23.35
CA ARG A 56 -7.45 -13.53 23.04
C ARG A 56 -6.35 -14.26 22.27
N ASP A 57 -5.84 -13.62 21.20
CA ASP A 57 -4.78 -14.25 20.40
C ASP A 57 -3.49 -14.44 21.20
N LEU A 58 -3.13 -13.49 22.08
CA LEU A 58 -1.98 -13.64 22.96
C LEU A 58 -2.16 -14.78 23.97
N GLU A 59 -3.38 -15.02 24.46
CA GLU A 59 -3.70 -16.17 25.31
C GLU A 59 -3.51 -17.48 24.54
N ASP A 60 -3.99 -17.55 23.30
CA ASP A 60 -3.81 -18.74 22.44
C ASP A 60 -2.35 -18.99 22.11
N LEU A 61 -1.56 -17.95 21.81
CA LEU A 61 -0.11 -18.06 21.57
C LEU A 61 0.64 -18.55 22.81
N ARG A 62 0.32 -18.04 24.00
CA ARG A 62 0.89 -18.52 25.26
C ARG A 62 0.54 -19.98 25.54
N ALA A 63 -0.68 -20.41 25.22
CA ALA A 63 -1.09 -21.81 25.34
C ALA A 63 -0.30 -22.72 24.41
N GLN A 64 0.22 -22.20 23.29
CA GLN A 64 1.10 -22.90 22.35
C GLN A 64 2.58 -22.86 22.75
N GLY A 65 2.92 -22.15 23.84
CA GLY A 65 4.28 -22.05 24.37
C GLY A 65 5.08 -20.84 23.88
N GLU A 66 4.44 -19.91 23.18
CA GLU A 66 5.08 -18.67 22.74
C GLU A 66 5.27 -17.68 23.92
N ASP A 67 6.40 -16.97 23.92
CA ASP A 67 6.77 -16.05 25.00
C ASP A 67 6.26 -14.63 24.73
N PHE A 68 5.03 -14.35 25.15
CA PHE A 68 4.40 -13.02 25.13
C PHE A 68 3.98 -12.57 26.53
N PRO A 69 4.93 -12.11 27.37
CA PRO A 69 4.64 -11.85 28.80
C PRO A 69 3.78 -10.60 29.07
N GLN A 70 3.73 -9.66 28.13
CA GLN A 70 3.04 -8.38 28.35
C GLN A 70 1.54 -8.48 28.06
N THR A 71 0.76 -7.48 28.53
CA THR A 71 -0.66 -7.35 28.21
C THR A 71 -0.88 -6.87 26.77
N ALA A 72 -2.07 -7.10 26.24
CA ALA A 72 -2.46 -6.60 24.90
C ALA A 72 -2.28 -5.09 24.79
N GLN A 73 -2.67 -4.35 25.83
CA GLN A 73 -2.52 -2.89 25.89
C GLN A 73 -1.06 -2.46 25.79
N ALA A 74 -0.15 -3.18 26.46
CA ALA A 74 1.27 -2.85 26.43
C ALA A 74 1.87 -3.12 25.05
N TYR A 75 1.51 -4.22 24.39
CA TYR A 75 1.94 -4.50 23.02
C TYR A 75 1.39 -3.48 22.03
N VAL A 76 0.10 -3.16 22.07
CA VAL A 76 -0.52 -2.16 21.20
C VAL A 76 0.10 -0.78 21.40
N ALA A 77 0.38 -0.38 22.64
CA ALA A 77 1.09 0.87 22.93
C ALA A 77 2.51 0.87 22.33
N GLY A 78 3.20 -0.25 22.40
CA GLY A 78 4.51 -0.44 21.73
C GLY A 78 4.40 -0.32 20.22
N TRP A 79 3.40 -0.97 19.58
CA TRP A 79 3.19 -0.91 18.13
C TRP A 79 2.84 0.50 17.64
N LEU A 80 2.11 1.27 18.45
CA LEU A 80 1.86 2.68 18.18
C LEU A 80 3.15 3.51 18.27
N ALA A 81 3.96 3.31 19.34
CA ALA A 81 5.23 4.01 19.53
C ALA A 81 6.25 3.66 18.43
N ASP A 82 6.23 2.42 17.95
CA ASP A 82 7.10 1.93 16.87
C ASP A 82 6.63 2.36 15.46
N GLY A 83 5.41 2.92 15.36
CA GLY A 83 4.85 3.39 14.10
C GLY A 83 4.31 2.27 13.22
N TYR A 84 3.84 1.15 13.80
CA TYR A 84 3.17 0.07 13.08
C TYR A 84 1.65 0.32 13.02
N LEU A 85 1.10 1.01 14.01
CA LEU A 85 -0.29 1.42 14.09
C LEU A 85 -0.40 2.94 14.12
N GLU A 86 -1.55 3.43 13.68
CA GLU A 86 -1.96 4.83 13.74
C GLU A 86 -3.27 4.95 14.51
N ARG A 87 -3.42 6.07 15.25
CA ARG A 87 -4.67 6.41 15.96
C ARG A 87 -5.51 7.31 15.11
N ARG A 88 -6.79 7.03 15.07
CA ARG A 88 -7.80 7.90 14.47
C ARG A 88 -8.94 8.19 15.43
N TYR A 89 -9.54 9.35 15.24
CA TYR A 89 -10.78 9.77 15.89
C TYR A 89 -11.77 10.18 14.81
N PRO A 90 -12.55 9.22 14.23
CA PRO A 90 -13.54 9.56 13.23
C PRO A 90 -14.63 10.47 13.82
N PRO A 91 -15.23 11.37 13.03
CA PRO A 91 -16.34 12.19 13.49
C PRO A 91 -17.50 11.32 13.99
N GLY A 92 -17.90 11.50 15.25
CA GLY A 92 -18.98 10.73 15.91
C GLY A 92 -18.54 9.44 16.58
N ALA A 93 -17.25 9.10 16.55
CA ALA A 93 -16.73 7.96 17.31
C ALA A 93 -16.75 8.26 18.81
N THR A 94 -17.05 7.23 19.61
CA THR A 94 -17.06 7.31 21.09
C THR A 94 -15.69 7.02 21.69
N GLU A 95 -14.79 6.41 20.93
CA GLU A 95 -13.43 6.07 21.32
C GLU A 95 -12.48 6.19 20.12
N GLU A 96 -11.17 6.13 20.38
CA GLU A 96 -10.16 6.08 19.33
C GLU A 96 -10.23 4.76 18.55
N GLU A 97 -9.86 4.82 17.28
CA GLU A 97 -9.72 3.65 16.42
C GLU A 97 -8.27 3.46 16.04
N TYR A 98 -7.88 2.20 15.86
CA TYR A 98 -6.56 1.85 15.37
C TYR A 98 -6.65 1.38 13.91
N GLU A 99 -5.71 1.86 13.10
CA GLU A 99 -5.49 1.41 11.73
C GLU A 99 -4.01 1.08 11.50
N LEU A 100 -3.72 0.33 10.44
CA LEU A 100 -2.34 0.05 10.05
C LEU A 100 -1.66 1.31 9.51
N SER A 101 -0.43 1.54 9.94
CA SER A 101 0.43 2.51 9.29
C SER A 101 0.80 2.07 7.87
N THR A 102 1.21 3.00 7.02
CA THR A 102 1.73 2.69 5.68
C THR A 102 2.89 1.70 5.75
N ALA A 103 3.78 1.83 6.74
CA ALA A 103 4.91 0.94 6.93
C ALA A 103 4.49 -0.50 7.26
N ALA A 104 3.48 -0.69 8.11
CA ALA A 104 2.95 -2.01 8.43
C ALA A 104 2.26 -2.66 7.22
N VAL A 105 1.49 -1.89 6.45
CA VAL A 105 0.86 -2.37 5.20
C VAL A 105 1.93 -2.82 4.19
N GLU A 106 3.02 -2.07 4.03
CA GLU A 106 4.12 -2.45 3.14
C GLU A 106 4.86 -3.70 3.63
N ALA A 107 5.04 -3.85 4.96
CA ALA A 107 5.63 -5.06 5.54
C ALA A 107 4.75 -6.30 5.30
N ILE A 108 3.44 -6.20 5.56
CA ILE A 108 2.49 -7.29 5.31
C ILE A 108 2.51 -7.69 3.84
N ARG A 109 2.44 -6.72 2.91
CA ARG A 109 2.50 -7.00 1.47
C ARG A 109 3.79 -7.67 1.05
N PHE A 110 4.92 -7.23 1.59
CA PHE A 110 6.21 -7.84 1.30
C PHE A 110 6.26 -9.30 1.73
N VAL A 111 5.84 -9.60 2.97
CA VAL A 111 5.84 -10.97 3.50
C VAL A 111 4.82 -11.85 2.78
N SER A 112 3.59 -11.38 2.57
CA SER A 112 2.58 -12.11 1.80
C SER A 112 3.02 -12.39 0.35
N GLY A 113 3.80 -11.46 -0.23
CA GLY A 113 4.40 -11.65 -1.55
C GLY A 113 5.48 -12.73 -1.61
N LEU A 114 6.11 -13.07 -0.49
CA LEU A 114 7.08 -14.19 -0.44
C LEU A 114 6.38 -15.56 -0.46
N GLU A 115 5.17 -15.64 0.06
CA GLU A 115 4.39 -16.89 0.10
C GLU A 115 3.78 -17.25 -1.26
N GLN A 116 3.45 -16.26 -2.08
CA GLN A 116 2.83 -16.48 -3.37
C GLN A 116 3.87 -16.51 -4.50
N PRO A 117 4.04 -17.63 -5.23
CA PRO A 117 4.91 -17.62 -6.40
C PRO A 117 4.32 -16.72 -7.50
N HIS A 118 5.07 -15.68 -7.85
CA HIS A 118 4.68 -14.59 -8.77
C HIS A 118 4.69 -15.01 -10.26
N SER A 119 4.14 -16.16 -10.65
CA SER A 119 4.23 -16.60 -12.04
C SER A 119 3.20 -15.96 -12.99
N ALA A 120 2.02 -15.59 -12.49
CA ALA A 120 0.94 -15.04 -13.32
C ALA A 120 1.02 -13.49 -13.49
N ALA A 121 1.53 -12.79 -12.47
CA ALA A 121 1.60 -11.32 -12.45
C ALA A 121 2.57 -10.73 -13.50
N THR A 122 3.46 -11.53 -14.09
CA THR A 122 4.50 -11.03 -14.99
C THR A 122 3.96 -10.69 -16.37
N GLU A 123 3.03 -11.48 -16.91
CA GLU A 123 2.50 -11.29 -18.27
C GLU A 123 1.57 -10.05 -18.34
N SER A 124 0.67 -9.90 -17.38
CA SER A 124 -0.24 -8.73 -17.35
C SER A 124 0.51 -7.44 -17.05
N ARG A 125 1.50 -7.45 -16.15
CA ARG A 125 2.35 -6.27 -15.89
C ARG A 125 3.18 -5.92 -17.11
N LEU A 126 3.72 -6.90 -17.82
CA LEU A 126 4.46 -6.70 -19.07
C LEU A 126 3.55 -6.08 -20.13
N THR A 127 2.32 -6.58 -20.27
CA THR A 127 1.32 -6.02 -21.19
C THR A 127 1.01 -4.56 -20.87
N LEU A 128 0.78 -4.22 -19.60
CA LEU A 128 0.55 -2.83 -19.17
C LEU A 128 1.75 -1.92 -19.48
N VAL A 129 2.96 -2.39 -19.25
CA VAL A 129 4.19 -1.64 -19.58
C VAL A 129 4.33 -1.44 -21.08
N ILE A 130 4.08 -2.48 -21.88
CA ILE A 130 4.12 -2.39 -23.35
C ILE A 130 3.07 -1.41 -23.87
N GLU A 131 1.84 -1.46 -23.35
CA GLU A 131 0.78 -0.53 -23.73
C GLU A 131 1.10 0.92 -23.33
N ALA A 132 1.66 1.13 -22.12
CA ALA A 132 2.09 2.45 -21.68
C ALA A 132 3.22 3.02 -22.56
N LEU A 133 4.21 2.19 -22.91
CA LEU A 133 5.30 2.56 -23.80
C LEU A 133 4.79 2.85 -25.22
N ALA A 134 3.85 2.06 -25.73
CA ALA A 134 3.24 2.29 -27.03
C ALA A 134 2.47 3.61 -27.06
N ARG A 135 1.70 3.94 -26.01
CA ARG A 135 1.02 5.23 -25.87
C ARG A 135 2.02 6.38 -25.83
N LEU A 136 3.07 6.26 -25.02
CA LEU A 136 4.11 7.28 -24.92
C LEU A 136 4.78 7.52 -26.27
N ALA A 137 5.10 6.46 -27.02
CA ALA A 137 5.66 6.55 -28.37
C ALA A 137 4.68 7.23 -29.34
N ASP A 138 3.38 6.94 -29.23
CA ASP A 138 2.35 7.59 -30.06
C ASP A 138 2.18 9.07 -29.72
N ASP A 139 2.23 9.43 -28.43
CA ASP A 139 2.05 10.79 -27.95
C ASP A 139 3.27 11.68 -28.26
N THR A 140 4.47 11.09 -28.32
CA THR A 140 5.74 11.78 -28.59
C THR A 140 6.13 11.79 -30.08
N ASP A 141 5.44 11.03 -30.93
CA ASP A 141 5.71 11.02 -32.37
C ASP A 141 5.18 12.28 -33.04
N THR A 142 6.07 13.10 -33.58
CA THR A 142 5.77 14.34 -34.29
C THR A 142 5.44 14.15 -35.77
N ASP A 143 5.65 12.93 -36.32
CA ASP A 143 5.39 12.61 -37.72
C ASP A 143 3.89 12.34 -37.95
N LYS A 144 3.21 13.31 -38.58
CA LYS A 144 1.78 13.23 -38.90
C LYS A 144 1.43 12.02 -39.78
N PHE A 145 2.28 11.67 -40.73
CA PHE A 145 2.00 10.57 -41.66
C PHE A 145 2.06 9.22 -40.95
N ARG A 146 3.09 8.98 -40.16
CA ARG A 146 3.19 7.76 -39.35
C ARG A 146 2.02 7.62 -38.37
N ARG A 147 1.57 8.73 -37.79
CA ARG A 147 0.45 8.74 -36.84
C ARG A 147 -0.86 8.39 -37.53
N ILE A 148 -1.09 8.91 -38.73
CA ILE A 148 -2.27 8.58 -39.56
C ILE A 148 -2.23 7.11 -39.97
N ASP A 149 -1.09 6.61 -40.48
CA ASP A 149 -0.95 5.21 -40.90
C ASP A 149 -1.23 4.23 -39.75
N ARG A 150 -0.73 4.51 -38.53
CA ARG A 150 -1.03 3.71 -37.33
C ARG A 150 -2.52 3.72 -36.98
N LEU A 151 -3.18 4.87 -37.07
CA LEU A 151 -4.61 4.98 -36.81
C LEU A 151 -5.44 4.22 -37.84
N LEU A 152 -5.08 4.28 -39.10
CA LEU A 152 -5.72 3.51 -40.17
C LEU A 152 -5.53 2.01 -39.98
N ALA A 153 -4.33 1.57 -39.61
CA ALA A 153 -4.06 0.16 -39.28
C ALA A 153 -4.89 -0.32 -38.07
N LYS A 154 -5.03 0.53 -37.03
CA LYS A 154 -5.88 0.24 -35.87
C LYS A 154 -7.35 0.15 -36.23
N GLN A 155 -7.82 1.06 -37.07
CA GLN A 155 -9.18 1.05 -37.60
C GLN A 155 -9.47 -0.24 -38.36
N ALA A 156 -8.61 -0.61 -39.32
CA ALA A 156 -8.76 -1.85 -40.09
C ALA A 156 -8.79 -3.11 -39.22
N ARG A 157 -8.07 -3.10 -38.09
CA ARG A 157 -8.12 -4.22 -37.13
C ARG A 157 -9.46 -4.28 -36.37
N ILE A 158 -9.97 -3.11 -35.97
CA ILE A 158 -11.26 -3.02 -35.29
C ILE A 158 -12.40 -3.45 -36.24
N ASP A 159 -12.38 -3.01 -37.49
CA ASP A 159 -13.36 -3.39 -38.49
C ASP A 159 -13.40 -4.91 -38.72
N LYS A 160 -12.23 -5.55 -38.77
CA LYS A 160 -12.13 -7.02 -38.85
C LYS A 160 -12.70 -7.72 -37.62
N GLU A 161 -12.49 -7.15 -36.43
CA GLU A 161 -13.02 -7.70 -35.17
C GLU A 161 -14.56 -7.56 -35.13
N ILE A 162 -15.09 -6.43 -35.56
CA ILE A 162 -16.54 -6.21 -35.71
C ILE A 162 -17.15 -7.23 -36.65
N ASP A 163 -16.55 -7.42 -37.82
CA ASP A 163 -16.96 -8.41 -38.81
C ASP A 163 -16.98 -9.84 -38.24
N ALA A 164 -15.96 -10.19 -37.49
CA ALA A 164 -15.86 -11.51 -36.87
C ALA A 164 -16.98 -11.72 -35.83
N ILE A 165 -17.26 -10.70 -35.00
CA ILE A 165 -18.35 -10.75 -34.01
C ILE A 165 -19.70 -10.85 -34.69
N GLN A 166 -19.94 -10.09 -35.75
CA GLN A 166 -21.21 -10.16 -36.53
C GLN A 166 -21.42 -11.53 -37.16
N LYS A 167 -20.35 -12.24 -37.49
CA LYS A 167 -20.37 -13.63 -37.99
C LYS A 167 -20.48 -14.68 -36.87
N GLY A 168 -20.70 -14.29 -35.61
CA GLY A 168 -20.82 -15.16 -34.46
C GLY A 168 -19.48 -15.71 -33.91
N GLN A 169 -18.36 -15.21 -34.39
CA GLN A 169 -17.02 -15.59 -33.94
C GLN A 169 -16.58 -14.74 -32.74
N MET A 170 -17.27 -14.86 -31.62
CA MET A 170 -16.96 -14.12 -30.40
C MET A 170 -15.95 -14.91 -29.55
N ARG A 171 -14.78 -14.36 -29.30
CA ARG A 171 -13.82 -14.92 -28.37
C ARG A 171 -14.16 -14.47 -26.93
N VAL A 172 -14.69 -15.38 -26.14
CA VAL A 172 -14.89 -15.17 -24.70
C VAL A 172 -13.68 -15.75 -23.97
N LEU A 173 -13.18 -15.01 -23.00
CA LEU A 173 -12.09 -15.50 -22.15
C LEU A 173 -12.53 -16.74 -21.37
N PRO A 174 -11.69 -17.78 -21.28
CA PRO A 174 -11.95 -18.92 -20.41
C PRO A 174 -12.11 -18.45 -18.97
N HIS A 175 -13.01 -19.09 -18.22
CA HIS A 175 -13.36 -18.72 -16.84
C HIS A 175 -12.11 -18.64 -15.92
N ALA A 176 -11.17 -19.59 -16.05
CA ALA A 176 -9.94 -19.61 -15.29
C ALA A 176 -9.08 -18.35 -15.53
N THR A 177 -8.91 -17.95 -16.80
CA THR A 177 -8.16 -16.76 -17.19
C THR A 177 -8.86 -15.47 -16.76
N ALA A 178 -10.20 -15.44 -16.82
CA ALA A 178 -10.98 -14.30 -16.32
C ALA A 178 -10.82 -14.13 -14.82
N LEU A 179 -10.86 -15.23 -14.06
CA LEU A 179 -10.66 -15.22 -12.61
C LEU A 179 -9.25 -14.72 -12.22
N GLU A 180 -8.23 -15.17 -12.96
CA GLU A 180 -6.84 -14.74 -12.76
C GLU A 180 -6.67 -13.24 -13.00
N ARG A 181 -7.19 -12.72 -14.12
CA ARG A 181 -7.18 -11.29 -14.40
C ARG A 181 -7.95 -10.47 -13.38
N THR A 182 -9.06 -11.01 -12.86
CA THR A 182 -9.80 -10.33 -11.79
C THR A 182 -8.95 -10.20 -10.53
N ARG A 183 -8.24 -11.24 -10.12
CA ARG A 183 -7.31 -11.19 -8.98
C ARG A 183 -6.21 -10.17 -9.17
N GLU A 184 -5.65 -10.08 -10.38
CA GLU A 184 -4.64 -9.06 -10.70
C GLU A 184 -5.20 -7.64 -10.59
N ILE A 185 -6.41 -7.39 -11.09
CA ILE A 185 -7.07 -6.09 -10.96
C ILE A 185 -7.30 -5.73 -9.50
N VAL A 186 -7.74 -6.67 -8.67
CA VAL A 186 -7.90 -6.46 -7.22
C VAL A 186 -6.55 -6.12 -6.57
N THR A 187 -5.49 -6.85 -6.89
CA THR A 187 -4.14 -6.58 -6.37
C THR A 187 -3.63 -5.19 -6.76
N LEU A 188 -3.89 -4.76 -8.01
CA LEU A 188 -3.54 -3.41 -8.45
C LEU A 188 -4.38 -2.33 -7.75
N ALA A 189 -5.67 -2.58 -7.56
CA ALA A 189 -6.58 -1.67 -6.85
C ALA A 189 -6.19 -1.50 -5.37
N ASP A 190 -5.80 -2.58 -4.70
CA ASP A 190 -5.27 -2.55 -3.34
C ASP A 190 -3.95 -1.75 -3.27
N GLY A 191 -3.13 -1.82 -4.31
CA GLY A 191 -1.96 -0.96 -4.48
C GLY A 191 -2.30 0.53 -4.46
N LEU A 192 -3.33 0.93 -5.22
CA LEU A 192 -3.79 2.32 -5.26
C LEU A 192 -4.28 2.82 -3.89
N ALA A 193 -4.97 1.98 -3.11
CA ALA A 193 -5.39 2.34 -1.76
C ALA A 193 -4.20 2.70 -0.85
N GLY A 194 -3.06 2.01 -1.01
CA GLY A 194 -1.81 2.36 -0.34
C GLY A 194 -1.22 3.69 -0.79
N ASP A 195 -1.30 3.99 -2.09
CA ASP A 195 -0.81 5.25 -2.64
C ASP A 195 -1.64 6.44 -2.14
N PHE A 196 -2.96 6.30 -2.04
CA PHE A 196 -3.82 7.33 -1.45
C PHE A 196 -3.53 7.58 0.02
N ARG A 197 -3.23 6.54 0.82
CA ARG A 197 -2.79 6.74 2.21
C ARG A 197 -1.48 7.51 2.27
N ARG A 198 -0.51 7.16 1.44
CA ARG A 198 0.79 7.85 1.37
C ARG A 198 0.65 9.32 1.02
N VAL A 199 -0.22 9.64 0.06
CA VAL A 199 -0.55 11.03 -0.31
C VAL A 199 -1.21 11.76 0.86
N ARG A 200 -2.18 11.15 1.54
CA ARG A 200 -2.81 11.70 2.74
C ARG A 200 -1.76 12.03 3.81
N ASP A 201 -0.90 11.06 4.13
CA ASP A 201 0.12 11.20 5.17
C ASP A 201 1.11 12.33 4.83
N GLN A 202 1.45 12.50 3.53
CA GLN A 202 2.23 13.63 3.05
C GLN A 202 1.52 14.96 3.27
N PHE A 203 0.20 15.04 2.99
CA PHE A 203 -0.59 16.23 3.26
C PHE A 203 -0.68 16.56 4.76
N ASP A 204 -0.83 15.55 5.61
CA ASP A 204 -0.84 15.72 7.06
C ASP A 204 0.50 16.20 7.61
N HIS A 205 1.62 15.72 7.06
CA HIS A 205 2.96 16.26 7.36
C HIS A 205 3.10 17.72 6.92
N LEU A 206 2.75 18.01 5.68
CA LEU A 206 2.82 19.37 5.14
C LEU A 206 1.96 20.35 5.94
N ASN A 207 0.76 19.93 6.36
CA ASN A 207 -0.13 20.74 7.18
C ASN A 207 0.46 21.01 8.57
N ARG A 208 1.09 20.01 9.19
CA ARG A 208 1.79 20.18 10.48
C ARG A 208 2.97 21.14 10.34
N ASP A 209 3.79 21.00 9.30
CA ASP A 209 4.94 21.87 9.04
C ASP A 209 4.51 23.31 8.75
N LEU A 210 3.42 23.49 7.99
CA LEU A 210 2.87 24.82 7.73
C LEU A 210 2.35 25.46 9.00
N ARG A 211 1.62 24.73 9.85
CA ARG A 211 1.14 25.23 11.15
C ARG A 211 2.27 25.61 12.07
N ALA A 212 3.33 24.78 12.16
CA ALA A 212 4.52 25.11 12.94
C ALA A 212 5.19 26.41 12.46
N ARG A 213 5.35 26.56 11.14
CA ARG A 213 5.93 27.79 10.55
C ARG A 213 5.07 29.03 10.77
N ILE A 214 3.74 28.89 10.76
CA ILE A 214 2.83 30.01 11.04
C ILE A 214 2.96 30.41 12.52
N MET A 215 3.00 29.45 13.44
CA MET A 215 3.17 29.72 14.87
C MET A 215 4.52 30.36 15.20
N ASP A 216 5.60 29.87 14.56
CA ASP A 216 6.92 30.47 14.73
C ASP A 216 7.01 31.91 14.16
N ASN A 217 6.29 32.17 13.06
CA ASN A 217 6.25 33.48 12.43
C ASN A 217 5.37 34.50 13.18
N ASP A 218 4.31 34.05 13.88
CA ASP A 218 3.50 34.88 14.77
C ASP A 218 4.27 35.22 16.08
N GLY A 219 5.12 34.29 16.56
CA GLY A 219 6.05 34.57 17.69
C GLY A 219 7.07 35.67 17.36
N SER A 220 7.55 35.74 16.12
CA SER A 220 8.53 36.75 15.69
C SER A 220 7.89 38.11 15.42
N ARG A 221 6.61 38.24 15.21
CA ARG A 221 5.90 39.53 15.07
C ARG A 221 5.59 40.22 16.37
N GLY A 222 5.59 39.50 17.49
CA GLY A 222 5.42 40.09 18.83
C GLY A 222 6.63 40.80 19.37
N GLU A 223 7.85 40.52 18.89
CA GLU A 223 9.10 41.15 19.34
C GLU A 223 9.45 42.46 18.61
N VAL A 224 8.67 42.91 17.64
CA VAL A 224 8.95 44.12 16.86
C VAL A 224 8.09 45.32 17.30
N LEU A 225 7.28 45.17 18.36
CA LEU A 225 6.35 46.22 18.86
C LEU A 225 6.62 46.63 20.32
N ASP A 226 7.82 46.42 20.86
CA ASP A 226 8.28 47.05 22.10
C ASP A 226 9.55 47.94 21.75
#